data_52d6626a8dca00220fc348a1b109bfbe
#
_entry.id   52d6626a8dca00220fc348a1b109bfbe
#
_cell.length_a   1.000
_cell.length_b   1.000
_cell.length_c   1.000
_cell.angle_alpha   90.00
_cell.angle_beta   90.00
_cell.angle_gamma   90.00
#
_symmetry.space_group_name_H-M   'P 1'
#
loop_
_entity.id
_entity.type
_entity.pdbx_description
1 polymer ?
#
loop_
_entity_poly.entity_id
_entity_poly.type
_entity_poly.pdbx_seq_one_letter_code
_entity_poly.pdbx_strand_id
1 'polypeptide(L)'
;MDFSISSSPVLLRPLEPEDLELLYTIENDATLWDVCDDTTPYSRYALRQYIANQPQDLHQCRELRLIIVERQTAAPIGIVDLVNYSPKNQRAEISIALLRHKRGKGYGEKSIFLLEEYTQRFYGIRMLYALVSSRNNALANSMFKSLGYECIACLPQWHKRGDDFEDIDVFQKILEKRR
;
A
#
# COMPACT_ATOMS: atom_id res chain seq x y z
N MET A 1 8.18 11.31 -12.19
CA MET A 1 7.12 12.37 -12.03
C MET A 1 6.54 12.17 -10.65
N ASP A 2 6.67 13.17 -9.77
CA ASP A 2 6.19 13.08 -8.41
C ASP A 2 4.72 13.47 -8.35
N PHE A 3 3.88 12.67 -7.72
CA PHE A 3 2.49 13.02 -7.49
C PHE A 3 2.33 13.58 -6.07
N SER A 4 1.91 14.83 -6.00
CA SER A 4 1.71 15.52 -4.73
C SER A 4 0.60 16.57 -4.82
N ILE A 5 -0.09 16.77 -3.69
CA ILE A 5 -0.90 17.96 -3.45
C ILE A 5 -0.05 18.91 -2.61
N SER A 6 0.01 20.17 -2.97
CA SER A 6 0.94 21.16 -2.38
C SER A 6 0.91 21.23 -0.85
N SER A 7 -0.24 20.96 -0.22
CA SER A 7 -0.41 20.97 1.24
C SER A 7 -0.19 19.62 1.93
N SER A 8 0.08 18.54 1.19
CA SER A 8 0.28 17.21 1.78
C SER A 8 1.66 17.11 2.46
N PRO A 9 1.75 16.54 3.66
CA PRO A 9 3.04 16.29 4.32
C PRO A 9 3.87 15.18 3.65
N VAL A 10 3.27 14.44 2.72
CA VAL A 10 3.93 13.39 1.94
C VAL A 10 3.75 13.63 0.45
N LEU A 11 4.61 13.02 -0.34
CA LEU A 11 4.47 12.86 -1.78
C LEU A 11 4.68 11.38 -2.16
N LEU A 12 4.15 11.00 -3.33
CA LEU A 12 4.35 9.68 -3.91
C LEU A 12 5.23 9.81 -5.15
N ARG A 13 6.22 8.93 -5.29
CA ARG A 13 7.10 8.87 -6.46
C ARG A 13 7.37 7.42 -6.86
N PRO A 14 7.82 7.18 -8.09
CA PRO A 14 8.30 5.87 -8.49
C PRO A 14 9.43 5.35 -7.59
N LEU A 15 9.59 4.03 -7.60
CA LEU A 15 10.71 3.33 -6.98
C LEU A 15 11.99 3.60 -7.76
N GLU A 16 13.07 3.93 -7.05
CA GLU A 16 14.39 4.20 -7.61
C GLU A 16 15.46 3.28 -6.99
N PRO A 17 16.62 3.10 -7.63
CA PRO A 17 17.70 2.24 -7.10
C PRO A 17 18.17 2.61 -5.69
N GLU A 18 18.07 3.88 -5.32
CA GLU A 18 18.46 4.42 -4.01
C GLU A 18 17.53 3.94 -2.88
N ASP A 19 16.34 3.44 -3.20
CA ASP A 19 15.36 2.96 -2.23
C ASP A 19 15.64 1.54 -1.72
N LEU A 20 16.74 0.92 -2.14
CA LEU A 20 17.10 -0.44 -1.75
C LEU A 20 17.07 -0.66 -0.24
N GLU A 21 17.61 0.26 0.56
CA GLU A 21 17.67 0.09 2.02
C GLU A 21 16.30 0.30 2.67
N LEU A 22 15.45 1.15 2.11
CA LEU A 22 14.04 1.25 2.52
C LEU A 22 13.33 -0.08 2.29
N LEU A 23 13.40 -0.62 1.07
CA LEU A 23 12.79 -1.91 0.74
C LEU A 23 13.33 -3.04 1.62
N TYR A 24 14.65 -3.11 1.78
CA TYR A 24 15.27 -4.14 2.62
C TYR A 24 14.75 -4.08 4.06
N THR A 25 14.53 -2.89 4.59
CA THR A 25 14.01 -2.69 5.94
C THR A 25 12.53 -3.09 6.05
N ILE A 26 11.69 -2.72 5.06
CA ILE A 26 10.26 -2.99 5.09
C ILE A 26 9.98 -4.45 4.79
N GLU A 27 10.56 -5.01 3.72
CA GLU A 27 10.28 -6.39 3.29
C GLU A 27 10.83 -7.44 4.27
N ASN A 28 11.82 -7.06 5.11
CA ASN A 28 12.35 -7.93 6.16
C ASN A 28 11.86 -7.56 7.58
N ASP A 29 10.86 -6.68 7.71
CA ASP A 29 10.22 -6.41 9.01
C ASP A 29 9.29 -7.58 9.37
N ALA A 30 9.77 -8.48 10.24
CA ALA A 30 9.00 -9.64 10.65
C ALA A 30 7.60 -9.31 11.23
N THR A 31 7.37 -8.07 11.69
CA THR A 31 6.05 -7.64 12.15
C THR A 31 5.06 -7.40 11.00
N LEU A 32 5.55 -7.30 9.76
CA LEU A 32 4.74 -7.19 8.56
C LEU A 32 4.49 -8.57 7.92
N TRP A 33 5.36 -9.56 8.14
CA TRP A 33 5.16 -10.91 7.61
C TRP A 33 3.88 -11.58 8.14
N ASP A 34 3.46 -11.20 9.35
CA ASP A 34 2.20 -11.67 9.92
C ASP A 34 0.95 -11.12 9.19
N VAL A 35 1.11 -10.20 8.24
CA VAL A 35 0.02 -9.60 7.44
C VAL A 35 0.24 -9.69 5.93
N CYS A 36 1.32 -10.39 5.52
CA CYS A 36 1.67 -10.66 4.13
C CYS A 36 1.76 -12.17 3.92
N ASP A 37 1.63 -12.61 2.68
CA ASP A 37 1.79 -14.04 2.32
C ASP A 37 3.27 -14.46 2.23
N ASP A 38 4.20 -13.51 2.33
CA ASP A 38 5.63 -13.76 2.25
C ASP A 38 6.20 -14.30 3.56
N THR A 39 6.98 -15.37 3.46
CA THR A 39 7.60 -16.05 4.59
C THR A 39 9.13 -16.14 4.51
N THR A 40 9.71 -15.57 3.45
CA THR A 40 11.15 -15.68 3.18
C THR A 40 11.81 -14.32 3.20
N PRO A 41 12.91 -14.14 3.97
CA PRO A 41 13.62 -12.89 3.96
C PRO A 41 14.27 -12.62 2.60
N TYR A 42 14.17 -11.38 2.15
CA TYR A 42 14.74 -10.91 0.90
C TYR A 42 16.20 -10.49 1.06
N SER A 43 17.07 -10.98 0.17
CA SER A 43 18.45 -10.46 0.07
C SER A 43 18.47 -9.11 -0.65
N ARG A 44 19.49 -8.28 -0.36
CA ARG A 44 19.72 -7.06 -1.14
C ARG A 44 19.92 -7.32 -2.62
N TYR A 45 20.47 -8.48 -2.98
CA TYR A 45 20.63 -8.88 -4.38
C TYR A 45 19.26 -9.07 -5.05
N ALA A 46 18.35 -9.83 -4.41
CA ALA A 46 17.01 -10.06 -4.94
C ALA A 46 16.24 -8.74 -5.09
N LEU A 47 16.33 -7.85 -4.09
CA LEU A 47 15.66 -6.54 -4.14
C LEU A 47 16.26 -5.62 -5.23
N ARG A 48 17.57 -5.66 -5.47
CA ARG A 48 18.16 -4.93 -6.61
C ARG A 48 17.64 -5.43 -7.95
N GLN A 49 17.51 -6.75 -8.12
CA GLN A 49 16.93 -7.32 -9.33
C GLN A 49 15.46 -6.94 -9.49
N TYR A 50 14.70 -6.95 -8.40
CA TYR A 50 13.31 -6.50 -8.38
C TYR A 50 13.19 -5.02 -8.81
N ILE A 51 13.98 -4.11 -8.22
CA ILE A 51 14.01 -2.70 -8.59
C ILE A 51 14.35 -2.51 -10.07
N ALA A 52 15.40 -3.19 -10.54
CA ALA A 52 15.87 -3.08 -11.94
C ALA A 52 14.87 -3.59 -12.97
N ASN A 53 14.05 -4.57 -12.60
CA ASN A 53 13.08 -5.21 -13.49
C ASN A 53 11.64 -4.78 -13.23
N GLN A 54 11.43 -3.79 -12.36
CA GLN A 54 10.06 -3.39 -12.03
C GLN A 54 9.38 -2.76 -13.26
N PRO A 55 8.26 -3.32 -13.68
CA PRO A 55 7.51 -2.77 -14.78
C PRO A 55 6.86 -1.45 -14.36
N GLN A 56 6.88 -0.47 -15.27
CA GLN A 56 6.34 0.88 -15.02
C GLN A 56 4.89 1.07 -15.47
N ASP A 57 4.29 0.04 -16.07
CA ASP A 57 2.94 0.14 -16.62
C ASP A 57 1.95 -0.76 -15.85
N LEU A 58 1.06 -0.11 -15.10
CA LEU A 58 0.00 -0.77 -14.33
C LEU A 58 -0.92 -1.64 -15.21
N HIS A 59 -1.15 -1.27 -16.48
CA HIS A 59 -1.98 -2.07 -17.38
C HIS A 59 -1.33 -3.40 -17.78
N GLN A 60 0.00 -3.42 -17.91
CA GLN A 60 0.72 -4.64 -18.27
C GLN A 60 0.92 -5.54 -17.05
N CYS A 61 1.32 -4.98 -15.92
CA CYS A 61 1.80 -5.73 -14.77
C CYS A 61 0.75 -6.00 -13.73
N ARG A 62 -0.35 -5.28 -13.78
CA ARG A 62 -1.44 -5.34 -12.80
C ARG A 62 -1.04 -4.91 -11.39
N GLU A 63 0.15 -4.32 -11.26
CA GLU A 63 0.75 -3.88 -10.01
C GLU A 63 1.46 -2.54 -10.21
N LEU A 64 1.44 -1.71 -9.18
CA LEU A 64 2.16 -0.46 -9.13
C LEU A 64 2.68 -0.25 -7.72
N ARG A 65 3.99 -0.05 -7.57
CA ARG A 65 4.62 0.31 -6.29
C ARG A 65 5.10 1.75 -6.34
N LEU A 66 4.73 2.53 -5.33
CA LEU A 66 5.18 3.90 -5.15
C LEU A 66 5.83 4.08 -3.78
N ILE A 67 6.86 4.91 -3.75
CA ILE A 67 7.55 5.31 -2.52
C ILE A 67 6.83 6.48 -1.89
N ILE A 68 6.60 6.37 -0.59
CA ILE A 68 6.08 7.45 0.24
C ILE A 68 7.27 8.25 0.77
N VAL A 69 7.33 9.53 0.43
CA VAL A 69 8.40 10.44 0.86
C VAL A 69 7.82 11.50 1.79
N GLU A 70 8.46 11.68 2.93
CA GLU A 70 8.16 12.79 3.85
C GLU A 70 8.64 14.10 3.26
N ARG A 71 7.72 15.03 3.01
CA ARG A 71 8.04 16.27 2.28
C ARG A 71 9.04 17.15 3.01
N GLN A 72 8.97 17.20 4.34
CA GLN A 72 9.83 18.07 5.14
C GLN A 72 11.31 17.68 5.07
N THR A 73 11.59 16.38 5.07
CA THR A 73 12.95 15.84 5.14
C THR A 73 13.45 15.31 3.81
N ALA A 74 12.57 15.19 2.82
CA ALA A 74 12.77 14.47 1.56
C ALA A 74 13.17 12.98 1.75
N ALA A 75 12.96 12.44 2.95
CA ALA A 75 13.30 11.05 3.24
C ALA A 75 12.20 10.08 2.80
N PRO A 76 12.55 8.93 2.21
CA PRO A 76 11.60 7.86 1.94
C PRO A 76 11.20 7.20 3.28
N ILE A 77 9.90 7.07 3.52
CA ILE A 77 9.36 6.62 4.81
C ILE A 77 8.45 5.38 4.71
N GLY A 78 8.16 4.92 3.50
CA GLY A 78 7.28 3.79 3.29
C GLY A 78 7.03 3.49 1.83
N ILE A 79 6.19 2.50 1.60
CA ILE A 79 5.71 2.08 0.29
C ILE A 79 4.19 2.04 0.30
N VAL A 80 3.59 2.28 -0.87
CA VAL A 80 2.17 2.05 -1.12
C VAL A 80 2.02 1.37 -2.47
N ASP A 81 1.27 0.28 -2.48
CA ASP A 81 1.11 -0.57 -3.64
C ASP A 81 -0.34 -0.61 -4.10
N LEU A 82 -0.52 -0.72 -5.41
CA LEU A 82 -1.72 -1.26 -6.02
C LEU A 82 -1.40 -2.65 -6.52
N VAL A 83 -2.17 -3.63 -6.10
CA VAL A 83 -2.07 -5.01 -6.56
C VAL A 83 -3.44 -5.48 -7.08
N ASN A 84 -3.46 -6.62 -7.76
CA ASN A 84 -4.70 -7.20 -8.26
C ASN A 84 -5.55 -6.24 -9.13
N TYR A 85 -4.88 -5.35 -9.88
CA TYR A 85 -5.57 -4.40 -10.75
C TYR A 85 -6.36 -5.11 -11.84
N SER A 86 -7.65 -4.81 -11.92
CA SER A 86 -8.57 -5.29 -12.94
C SER A 86 -9.06 -4.12 -13.81
N PRO A 87 -8.48 -3.89 -15.00
CA PRO A 87 -8.90 -2.81 -15.89
C PRO A 87 -10.38 -2.90 -16.28
N LYS A 88 -10.86 -4.12 -16.58
CA LYS A 88 -12.25 -4.37 -16.93
C LYS A 88 -13.22 -3.95 -15.83
N ASN A 89 -12.87 -4.23 -14.57
CA ASN A 89 -13.73 -3.92 -13.42
C ASN A 89 -13.37 -2.58 -12.77
N GLN A 90 -12.33 -1.89 -13.25
CA GLN A 90 -11.84 -0.60 -12.73
C GLN A 90 -11.60 -0.65 -11.21
N ARG A 91 -10.97 -1.73 -10.72
CA ARG A 91 -10.69 -1.93 -9.30
C ARG A 91 -9.26 -2.37 -9.07
N ALA A 92 -8.73 -2.03 -7.89
CA ALA A 92 -7.43 -2.51 -7.41
C ALA A 92 -7.45 -2.68 -5.90
N GLU A 93 -6.55 -3.51 -5.39
CA GLU A 93 -6.27 -3.67 -3.98
C GLU A 93 -5.16 -2.71 -3.56
N ILE A 94 -5.30 -2.11 -2.37
CA ILE A 94 -4.28 -1.26 -1.75
C ILE A 94 -3.52 -2.08 -0.72
N SER A 95 -2.19 -2.01 -0.78
CA SER A 95 -1.29 -2.38 0.30
C SER A 95 -0.45 -1.17 0.69
N ILE A 96 -0.17 -0.99 1.98
CA ILE A 96 0.66 0.11 2.49
C ILE A 96 1.53 -0.36 3.64
N ALA A 97 2.82 -0.01 3.58
CA ALA A 97 3.74 -0.24 4.67
C ALA A 97 4.58 1.00 4.97
N LEU A 98 4.67 1.38 6.24
CA LEU A 98 5.50 2.48 6.72
C LEU A 98 6.60 1.96 7.64
N LEU A 99 7.74 2.62 7.62
CA LEU A 99 8.78 2.42 8.62
C LEU A 99 8.17 2.54 10.03
N ARG A 100 8.56 1.65 10.92
CA ARG A 100 7.95 1.50 12.25
C ARG A 100 7.84 2.82 13.02
N HIS A 101 8.89 3.64 13.01
CA HIS A 101 8.93 4.93 13.70
C HIS A 101 8.12 6.05 13.03
N LYS A 102 7.56 5.77 11.84
CA LYS A 102 6.69 6.69 11.07
C LYS A 102 5.21 6.32 11.16
N ARG A 103 4.87 5.18 11.75
CA ARG A 103 3.47 4.74 11.95
C ARG A 103 2.76 5.60 12.99
N GLY A 104 1.42 5.68 12.91
CA GLY A 104 0.59 6.42 13.87
C GLY A 104 0.68 7.95 13.81
N LYS A 105 1.29 8.52 12.75
CA LYS A 105 1.49 9.97 12.57
C LYS A 105 0.64 10.57 11.44
N GLY A 106 -0.35 9.83 10.92
CA GLY A 106 -1.21 10.28 9.84
C GLY A 106 -0.62 10.18 8.43
N TYR A 107 0.65 9.74 8.28
CA TYR A 107 1.27 9.60 6.97
C TYR A 107 0.56 8.57 6.07
N GLY A 108 0.07 7.47 6.65
CA GLY A 108 -0.67 6.45 5.91
C GLY A 108 -1.94 7.00 5.26
N GLU A 109 -2.76 7.72 6.02
CA GLU A 109 -3.99 8.37 5.53
C GLU A 109 -3.69 9.32 4.36
N LYS A 110 -2.67 10.15 4.51
CA LYS A 110 -2.29 11.11 3.47
C LYS A 110 -1.77 10.41 2.21
N SER A 111 -1.05 9.30 2.37
CA SER A 111 -0.53 8.51 1.25
C SER A 111 -1.65 7.83 0.47
N ILE A 112 -2.61 7.19 1.17
CA ILE A 112 -3.77 6.58 0.52
C ILE A 112 -4.62 7.63 -0.18
N PHE A 113 -4.86 8.78 0.44
CA PHE A 113 -5.59 9.87 -0.20
C PHE A 113 -4.92 10.34 -1.51
N LEU A 114 -3.58 10.49 -1.52
CA LEU A 114 -2.84 10.82 -2.74
C LEU A 114 -2.94 9.71 -3.79
N LEU A 115 -2.89 8.44 -3.37
CA LEU A 115 -3.04 7.30 -4.25
C LEU A 115 -4.43 7.26 -4.90
N GLU A 116 -5.50 7.52 -4.14
CA GLU A 116 -6.87 7.63 -4.65
C GLU A 116 -6.97 8.66 -5.76
N GLU A 117 -6.44 9.87 -5.52
CA GLU A 117 -6.43 10.96 -6.50
C GLU A 117 -5.63 10.58 -7.76
N TYR A 118 -4.46 9.98 -7.57
CA TYR A 118 -3.59 9.55 -8.65
C TYR A 118 -4.26 8.48 -9.52
N THR A 119 -4.79 7.45 -8.90
CA THR A 119 -5.36 6.28 -9.59
C THR A 119 -6.66 6.61 -10.31
N GLN A 120 -7.49 7.46 -9.71
CA GLN A 120 -8.72 7.93 -10.34
C GLN A 120 -8.40 8.79 -11.57
N ARG A 121 -7.43 9.70 -11.44
CA ARG A 121 -7.08 10.66 -12.51
C ARG A 121 -6.40 10.00 -13.70
N PHE A 122 -5.46 9.09 -13.47
CA PHE A 122 -4.59 8.57 -14.53
C PHE A 122 -5.00 7.18 -15.02
N TYR A 123 -5.68 6.38 -14.19
CA TYR A 123 -6.08 5.02 -14.55
C TYR A 123 -7.59 4.78 -14.56
N GLY A 124 -8.38 5.78 -14.16
CA GLY A 124 -9.84 5.67 -14.13
C GLY A 124 -10.32 4.59 -13.16
N ILE A 125 -9.55 4.29 -12.11
CA ILE A 125 -9.94 3.31 -11.10
C ILE A 125 -11.17 3.86 -10.37
N ARG A 126 -12.23 3.04 -10.34
CA ARG A 126 -13.49 3.37 -9.70
C ARG A 126 -13.58 2.82 -8.27
N MET A 127 -12.93 1.70 -8.00
CA MET A 127 -13.03 1.01 -6.72
C MET A 127 -11.65 0.64 -6.19
N LEU A 128 -11.41 0.98 -4.94
CA LEU A 128 -10.26 0.50 -4.20
C LEU A 128 -10.73 -0.36 -3.02
N TYR A 129 -9.99 -1.41 -2.72
CA TYR A 129 -10.25 -2.25 -1.57
C TYR A 129 -8.95 -2.62 -0.85
N ALA A 130 -9.06 -3.03 0.40
CA ALA A 130 -7.94 -3.50 1.20
C ALA A 130 -8.36 -4.70 2.04
N LEU A 131 -7.43 -5.62 2.24
CA LEU A 131 -7.56 -6.76 3.13
C LEU A 131 -6.81 -6.45 4.42
N VAL A 132 -7.52 -6.44 5.55
CA VAL A 132 -6.96 -6.00 6.83
C VAL A 132 -7.28 -7.03 7.92
N SER A 133 -6.26 -7.42 8.69
CA SER A 133 -6.49 -8.29 9.85
C SER A 133 -7.54 -7.70 10.80
N SER A 134 -8.58 -8.48 11.09
CA SER A 134 -9.71 -8.03 11.89
C SER A 134 -9.33 -7.70 13.33
N ARG A 135 -8.35 -8.43 13.89
CA ARG A 135 -7.98 -8.34 15.32
C ARG A 135 -6.65 -7.65 15.57
N ASN A 136 -5.69 -7.83 14.68
CA ASN A 136 -4.30 -7.50 14.97
C ASN A 136 -3.80 -6.21 14.30
N ASN A 137 -4.63 -5.52 13.51
CA ASN A 137 -4.26 -4.28 12.83
C ASN A 137 -5.21 -3.12 13.10
N ALA A 138 -5.35 -2.74 14.37
CA ALA A 138 -6.24 -1.67 14.80
C ALA A 138 -5.92 -0.31 14.11
N LEU A 139 -4.64 -0.04 13.82
CA LEU A 139 -4.24 1.19 13.13
C LEU A 139 -4.76 1.21 11.69
N ALA A 140 -4.62 0.12 10.92
CA ALA A 140 -5.12 0.05 9.56
C ALA A 140 -6.66 0.07 9.54
N ASN A 141 -7.32 -0.67 10.45
CA ASN A 141 -8.77 -0.64 10.58
C ASN A 141 -9.32 0.77 10.82
N SER A 142 -8.70 1.52 11.75
CA SER A 142 -9.08 2.91 12.03
C SER A 142 -8.81 3.83 10.84
N MET A 143 -7.65 3.67 10.20
CA MET A 143 -7.22 4.47 9.05
C MET A 143 -8.17 4.30 7.86
N PHE A 144 -8.51 3.08 7.47
CA PHE A 144 -9.44 2.86 6.35
C PHE A 144 -10.84 3.41 6.65
N LYS A 145 -11.34 3.25 7.87
CA LYS A 145 -12.62 3.85 8.29
C LYS A 145 -12.59 5.38 8.21
N SER A 146 -11.52 6.03 8.67
CA SER A 146 -11.37 7.50 8.62
C SER A 146 -11.31 8.04 7.19
N LEU A 147 -10.79 7.24 6.25
CA LEU A 147 -10.74 7.55 4.83
C LEU A 147 -12.07 7.28 4.09
N GLY A 148 -13.10 6.80 4.78
CA GLY A 148 -14.42 6.51 4.22
C GLY A 148 -14.50 5.16 3.50
N TYR A 149 -13.61 4.21 3.83
CA TYR A 149 -13.78 2.82 3.40
C TYR A 149 -14.79 2.12 4.31
N GLU A 150 -15.67 1.36 3.71
CA GLU A 150 -16.65 0.53 4.41
C GLU A 150 -16.12 -0.90 4.55
N CYS A 151 -16.25 -1.49 5.72
CA CYS A 151 -16.03 -2.91 5.93
C CYS A 151 -17.25 -3.66 5.38
N ILE A 152 -17.08 -4.30 4.21
CA ILE A 152 -18.18 -4.92 3.46
C ILE A 152 -18.27 -6.43 3.67
N ALA A 153 -17.22 -7.06 4.17
CA ALA A 153 -17.17 -8.50 4.42
C ALA A 153 -16.09 -8.83 5.45
N CYS A 154 -16.23 -10.02 6.04
CA CYS A 154 -15.19 -10.68 6.82
C CYS A 154 -14.94 -12.06 6.19
N LEU A 155 -13.67 -12.41 6.00
CA LEU A 155 -13.22 -13.70 5.48
C LEU A 155 -12.71 -14.52 6.67
N PRO A 156 -13.47 -15.52 7.13
CA PRO A 156 -13.09 -16.28 8.32
C PRO A 156 -11.85 -17.15 8.06
N GLN A 157 -10.94 -17.20 9.04
CA GLN A 157 -9.74 -18.07 9.02
C GLN A 157 -8.93 -17.96 7.72
N TRP A 158 -8.86 -16.77 7.18
CA TRP A 158 -8.27 -16.51 5.86
C TRP A 158 -6.74 -16.48 5.89
N HIS A 159 -6.17 -15.95 6.97
CA HIS A 159 -4.74 -15.72 7.08
C HIS A 159 -4.14 -16.55 8.22
N LYS A 160 -3.04 -17.26 7.93
CA LYS A 160 -2.32 -18.03 8.93
C LYS A 160 -1.37 -17.13 9.71
N ARG A 161 -1.44 -17.18 11.06
CA ARG A 161 -0.56 -16.45 11.95
C ARG A 161 0.02 -17.38 13.01
N GLY A 162 1.29 -17.72 12.87
CA GLY A 162 1.89 -18.75 13.70
C GLY A 162 1.19 -20.10 13.54
N ASP A 163 0.65 -20.64 14.63
CA ASP A 163 -0.13 -21.90 14.62
C ASP A 163 -1.65 -21.70 14.48
N ASP A 164 -2.12 -20.43 14.51
CA ASP A 164 -3.53 -20.07 14.42
C ASP A 164 -3.89 -19.47 13.06
N PHE A 165 -5.19 -19.30 12.85
CA PHE A 165 -5.74 -18.57 11.71
C PHE A 165 -6.53 -17.36 12.19
N GLU A 166 -6.44 -16.27 11.44
CA GLU A 166 -7.17 -15.04 11.72
C GLU A 166 -8.12 -14.66 10.57
N ASP A 167 -9.15 -13.94 10.95
CA ASP A 167 -10.12 -13.38 10.02
C ASP A 167 -9.58 -12.12 9.37
N ILE A 168 -9.96 -11.88 8.12
CA ILE A 168 -9.60 -10.69 7.36
C ILE A 168 -10.86 -9.89 7.05
N ASP A 169 -10.86 -8.61 7.41
CA ASP A 169 -11.89 -7.65 7.03
C ASP A 169 -11.60 -7.10 5.63
N VAL A 170 -12.62 -7.06 4.80
CA VAL A 170 -12.56 -6.47 3.46
C VAL A 170 -13.09 -5.05 3.52
N PHE A 171 -12.19 -4.09 3.39
CA PHE A 171 -12.53 -2.67 3.28
C PHE A 171 -12.67 -2.26 1.82
N GLN A 172 -13.71 -1.52 1.48
CA GLN A 172 -13.99 -1.07 0.12
C GLN A 172 -14.36 0.39 0.09
N LYS A 173 -13.92 1.11 -0.97
CA LYS A 173 -14.35 2.47 -1.27
C LYS A 173 -14.63 2.62 -2.77
N ILE A 174 -15.81 3.14 -3.09
CA ILE A 174 -16.14 3.56 -4.45
C ILE A 174 -15.69 5.01 -4.59
N LEU A 175 -14.75 5.25 -5.52
CA LEU A 175 -14.28 6.60 -5.81
C LEU A 175 -15.32 7.32 -6.69
N GLU A 176 -15.85 8.42 -6.19
CA GLU A 176 -16.80 9.24 -6.95
C GLU A 176 -16.07 9.91 -8.12
N LYS A 177 -16.73 9.92 -9.29
CA LYS A 177 -16.20 10.69 -10.43
C LYS A 177 -16.24 12.18 -10.06
N ARG A 178 -15.09 12.81 -9.97
CA ARG A 178 -15.04 14.27 -9.92
C ARG A 178 -15.53 14.82 -11.28
N ARG A 179 -16.56 15.63 -11.23
CA ARG A 179 -17.12 16.37 -12.37
C ARG A 179 -16.18 17.49 -12.80
#